data_602eef4589c09f640c690f76a0eca783
#
_entry.id   602eef4589c09f640c690f76a0eca783
#
_cell.length_a   1.000
_cell.length_b   1.000
_cell.length_c   1.000
_cell.angle_alpha   90.00
_cell.angle_beta   90.00
_cell.angle_gamma   90.00
#
_symmetry.space_group_name_H-M   'P 1'
#
loop_
_entity.id
_entity.type
_entity.pdbx_description
1 polymer ?
#
loop_
_entity_poly.entity_id
_entity_poly.type
_entity_poly.pdbx_seq_one_letter_code
_entity_poly.pdbx_strand_id
1 'polypeptide(L)'
;MTRRLVVEADGGSRGNPGPAGYGAVVLDADTGEVLAERAASLGRTTNNVAEYNGLLAGLRAAAELDPASVAVRMDSKLVVEQMSGRWRVKHPDLQPLHAEGRALAAALPSVTFEWIPRERNSYADRLANEAMDAAAEGRVWTARSEVGPADPGEAAGAPKGDDGYLADTSAPTRMVLVRHGSTELSGLRYSGRVDPELNAKGLAQAQALAVRLAPLAADRPVVVSSPLQRAVATATAIADALGTSVRTDDGLLETDFGEWEGRTFDEVKQRWKAERKAWRTDSSVAPPGGESVDAVARRVRGARDRLVAANPGGTVVAVSHVTPIKLLLCAALAAPTSSVFRMHLDTASVSTVDWYPDRVPLVRLVNDTAHLR
;
A
#
# COMPACT_ATOMS: atom_id res chain seq x y z
N MET A 1 -14.73 1.20 34.92
CA MET A 1 -13.29 1.44 35.03
C MET A 1 -12.94 2.52 34.02
N THR A 2 -12.30 3.62 34.42
CA THR A 2 -11.90 4.71 33.52
C THR A 2 -10.76 4.23 32.64
N ARG A 3 -10.93 4.28 31.29
CA ARG A 3 -10.00 3.75 30.29
C ARG A 3 -8.83 4.68 30.05
N ARG A 4 -7.65 4.13 29.79
CA ARG A 4 -6.51 4.86 29.23
C ARG A 4 -6.58 4.80 27.71
N LEU A 5 -6.48 5.93 27.04
CA LEU A 5 -6.62 6.01 25.60
C LEU A 5 -5.32 6.43 24.91
N VAL A 6 -5.12 5.95 23.70
CA VAL A 6 -4.13 6.45 22.75
C VAL A 6 -4.88 7.08 21.59
N VAL A 7 -4.51 8.31 21.24
CA VAL A 7 -4.97 8.99 20.03
C VAL A 7 -3.81 9.02 19.04
N GLU A 8 -3.99 8.44 17.88
CA GLU A 8 -3.09 8.66 16.74
C GLU A 8 -3.79 9.58 15.74
N ALA A 9 -3.10 10.60 15.27
CA ALA A 9 -3.66 11.58 14.34
C ALA A 9 -2.65 11.98 13.27
N ASP A 10 -3.16 12.25 12.09
CA ASP A 10 -2.39 12.72 10.93
C ASP A 10 -3.21 13.70 10.10
N GLY A 11 -2.53 14.49 9.30
CA GLY A 11 -3.13 15.39 8.33
C GLY A 11 -2.20 15.60 7.15
N GLY A 12 -2.78 15.60 5.97
CA GLY A 12 -2.00 15.73 4.73
C GLY A 12 -2.62 16.73 3.76
N SER A 13 -1.79 17.27 2.86
CA SER A 13 -2.26 18.01 1.71
C SER A 13 -1.51 17.59 0.44
N ARG A 14 -2.24 17.46 -0.67
CA ARG A 14 -1.69 17.17 -2.00
C ARG A 14 -1.25 18.47 -2.66
N GLY A 15 -0.05 18.94 -2.30
CA GLY A 15 0.45 20.30 -2.51
C GLY A 15 0.31 21.14 -1.24
N ASN A 16 1.04 22.24 -1.12
CA ASN A 16 1.05 23.06 0.11
C ASN A 16 1.00 24.57 -0.21
N PRO A 17 -0.24 25.18 -0.26
CA PRO A 17 -1.55 24.59 0.01
C PRO A 17 -2.09 23.75 -1.15
N GLY A 18 -2.89 22.71 -0.81
CA GLY A 18 -3.51 21.78 -1.76
C GLY A 18 -4.77 21.13 -1.21
N PRO A 19 -5.42 20.22 -1.98
CA PRO A 19 -6.46 19.37 -1.44
C PRO A 19 -5.95 18.64 -0.20
N ALA A 20 -6.64 18.80 0.93
CA ALA A 20 -6.18 18.37 2.23
C ALA A 20 -7.25 17.58 2.98
N GLY A 21 -6.82 16.72 3.87
CA GLY A 21 -7.68 15.93 4.74
C GLY A 21 -6.92 15.51 5.99
N TYR A 22 -7.67 15.01 6.97
CA TYR A 22 -7.11 14.49 8.20
C TYR A 22 -7.71 13.13 8.54
N GLY A 23 -6.98 12.38 9.37
CA GLY A 23 -7.42 11.15 10.00
C GLY A 23 -7.02 11.13 11.47
N ALA A 24 -7.86 10.53 12.30
CA ALA A 24 -7.57 10.26 13.70
C ALA A 24 -8.22 8.95 14.13
N VAL A 25 -7.53 8.19 14.97
CA VAL A 25 -8.03 6.97 15.59
C VAL A 25 -7.83 7.05 17.09
N VAL A 26 -8.81 6.57 17.84
CA VAL A 26 -8.75 6.42 19.30
C VAL A 26 -8.68 4.94 19.63
N LEU A 27 -7.65 4.57 20.38
CA LEU A 27 -7.37 3.20 20.77
C LEU A 27 -7.46 3.06 22.30
N ASP A 28 -7.91 1.92 22.76
CA ASP A 28 -7.70 1.53 24.16
C ASP A 28 -6.21 1.23 24.36
N ALA A 29 -5.60 1.88 25.35
CA ALA A 29 -4.16 1.78 25.58
C ALA A 29 -3.70 0.41 26.10
N ASP A 30 -4.60 -0.37 26.67
CA ASP A 30 -4.30 -1.67 27.27
C ASP A 30 -4.53 -2.83 26.29
N THR A 31 -5.54 -2.71 25.42
CA THR A 31 -5.92 -3.77 24.48
C THR A 31 -5.49 -3.48 23.02
N GLY A 32 -5.26 -2.21 22.68
CA GLY A 32 -5.04 -1.77 21.30
C GLY A 32 -6.31 -1.76 20.45
N GLU A 33 -7.48 -1.99 21.03
CA GLU A 33 -8.76 -1.98 20.34
C GLU A 33 -9.07 -0.58 19.79
N VAL A 34 -9.58 -0.51 18.56
CA VAL A 34 -10.06 0.73 17.95
C VAL A 34 -11.43 1.09 18.53
N LEU A 35 -11.50 2.21 19.23
CA LEU A 35 -12.71 2.70 19.87
C LEU A 35 -13.44 3.77 19.05
N ALA A 36 -12.70 4.54 18.25
CA ALA A 36 -13.28 5.54 17.37
C ALA A 36 -12.34 5.88 16.21
N GLU A 37 -12.93 6.17 15.06
CA GLU A 37 -12.25 6.71 13.89
C GLU A 37 -12.87 8.04 13.48
N ARG A 38 -12.06 9.00 13.08
CA ARG A 38 -12.49 10.30 12.55
C ARG A 38 -11.64 10.66 11.35
N ALA A 39 -12.26 11.02 10.26
CA ALA A 39 -11.56 11.56 9.10
C ALA A 39 -12.45 12.51 8.30
N ALA A 40 -11.87 13.52 7.69
CA ALA A 40 -12.59 14.38 6.76
C ALA A 40 -11.65 15.08 5.80
N SER A 41 -12.17 15.44 4.63
CA SER A 41 -11.53 16.38 3.73
C SER A 41 -11.74 17.81 4.22
N LEU A 42 -10.71 18.63 4.08
CA LEU A 42 -10.71 20.05 4.48
C LEU A 42 -10.81 21.00 3.27
N GLY A 43 -11.02 20.44 2.08
CA GLY A 43 -10.90 21.23 0.86
C GLY A 43 -9.44 21.62 0.62
N ARG A 44 -9.16 22.87 0.28
CA ARG A 44 -7.82 23.33 -0.07
C ARG A 44 -7.17 24.08 1.11
N THR A 45 -6.16 23.50 1.74
CA THR A 45 -5.42 24.11 2.85
C THR A 45 -3.97 23.60 2.94
N THR A 46 -3.23 24.02 3.96
CA THR A 46 -1.84 23.61 4.18
C THR A 46 -1.76 22.31 4.98
N ASN A 47 -0.62 21.61 4.86
CA ASN A 47 -0.36 20.39 5.62
C ASN A 47 -0.49 20.62 7.14
N ASN A 48 0.09 21.69 7.67
CA ASN A 48 0.05 21.97 9.11
C ASN A 48 -1.38 22.22 9.63
N VAL A 49 -2.25 22.85 8.83
CA VAL A 49 -3.66 23.01 9.18
C VAL A 49 -4.37 21.65 9.21
N ALA A 50 -4.07 20.76 8.27
CA ALA A 50 -4.63 19.42 8.25
C ALA A 50 -4.18 18.60 9.48
N GLU A 51 -2.91 18.63 9.83
CA GLU A 51 -2.33 18.00 11.02
C GLU A 51 -3.04 18.44 12.32
N TYR A 52 -3.25 19.76 12.49
CA TYR A 52 -4.01 20.27 13.63
C TYR A 52 -5.46 19.78 13.65
N ASN A 53 -6.13 19.70 12.50
CA ASN A 53 -7.49 19.20 12.43
C ASN A 53 -7.58 17.71 12.81
N GLY A 54 -6.58 16.90 12.44
CA GLY A 54 -6.46 15.52 12.90
C GLY A 54 -6.36 15.43 14.42
N LEU A 55 -5.46 16.23 15.02
CA LEU A 55 -5.35 16.34 16.47
C LEU A 55 -6.69 16.70 17.14
N LEU A 56 -7.36 17.75 16.67
CA LEU A 56 -8.64 18.19 17.23
C LEU A 56 -9.72 17.13 17.15
N ALA A 57 -9.82 16.45 16.01
CA ALA A 57 -10.77 15.36 15.81
C ALA A 57 -10.51 14.19 16.77
N GLY A 58 -9.24 13.81 16.95
CA GLY A 58 -8.84 12.77 17.89
C GLY A 58 -9.12 13.12 19.35
N LEU A 59 -8.82 14.35 19.79
CA LEU A 59 -9.11 14.81 21.15
C LEU A 59 -10.61 14.87 21.44
N ARG A 60 -11.43 15.33 20.49
CA ARG A 60 -12.89 15.31 20.63
C ARG A 60 -13.43 13.90 20.74
N ALA A 61 -12.98 12.98 19.90
CA ALA A 61 -13.38 11.59 19.95
C ALA A 61 -12.95 10.91 21.28
N ALA A 62 -11.77 11.22 21.79
CA ALA A 62 -11.34 10.72 23.09
C ALA A 62 -12.20 11.27 24.23
N ALA A 63 -12.62 12.55 24.18
CA ALA A 63 -13.48 13.15 25.19
C ALA A 63 -14.87 12.49 25.27
N GLU A 64 -15.41 11.99 24.16
CA GLU A 64 -16.67 11.27 24.10
C GLU A 64 -16.63 9.93 24.88
N LEU A 65 -15.43 9.40 25.15
CA LEU A 65 -15.20 8.09 25.79
C LEU A 65 -14.88 8.17 27.30
N ASP A 66 -14.94 9.36 27.92
CA ASP A 66 -14.68 9.62 29.34
C ASP A 66 -13.39 8.95 29.88
N PRO A 67 -12.20 9.29 29.32
CA PRO A 67 -10.94 8.61 29.63
C PRO A 67 -10.35 8.99 30.99
N ALA A 68 -9.55 8.08 31.58
CA ALA A 68 -8.67 8.40 32.71
C ALA A 68 -7.43 9.19 32.28
N SER A 69 -6.91 8.90 31.07
CA SER A 69 -5.77 9.59 30.47
C SER A 69 -5.75 9.40 28.97
N VAL A 70 -5.14 10.32 28.25
CA VAL A 70 -4.98 10.29 26.79
C VAL A 70 -3.52 10.51 26.42
N ALA A 71 -2.92 9.58 25.70
CA ALA A 71 -1.62 9.75 25.06
C ALA A 71 -1.84 10.08 23.58
N VAL A 72 -1.55 11.31 23.17
CA VAL A 72 -1.63 11.72 21.76
C VAL A 72 -0.30 11.44 21.08
N ARG A 73 -0.34 10.68 19.98
CA ARG A 73 0.82 10.29 19.17
C ARG A 73 0.67 10.83 17.75
N MET A 74 1.68 11.55 17.27
CA MET A 74 1.69 12.13 15.94
C MET A 74 3.11 12.11 15.35
N ASP A 75 3.22 12.02 14.04
CA ASP A 75 4.49 12.19 13.31
C ASP A 75 4.76 13.65 12.91
N SER A 76 3.81 14.56 13.18
CA SER A 76 4.00 16.00 13.06
C SER A 76 4.78 16.56 14.24
N LYS A 77 6.11 16.67 14.09
CA LYS A 77 6.96 17.26 15.12
C LYS A 77 6.53 18.69 15.49
N LEU A 78 6.09 19.47 14.49
CA LEU A 78 5.61 20.84 14.71
C LEU A 78 4.42 20.86 15.67
N VAL A 79 3.39 20.07 15.44
CA VAL A 79 2.18 20.02 16.26
C VAL A 79 2.51 19.54 17.67
N VAL A 80 3.26 18.45 17.79
CA VAL A 80 3.66 17.88 19.10
C VAL A 80 4.47 18.89 19.93
N GLU A 81 5.45 19.57 19.35
CA GLU A 81 6.27 20.55 20.05
C GLU A 81 5.47 21.79 20.46
N GLN A 82 4.53 22.23 19.62
CA GLN A 82 3.65 23.36 19.93
C GLN A 82 2.65 23.01 21.04
N MET A 83 1.98 21.86 20.95
CA MET A 83 1.03 21.40 21.96
C MET A 83 1.68 21.10 23.31
N SER A 84 2.93 20.65 23.32
CA SER A 84 3.75 20.48 24.53
C SER A 84 4.27 21.78 25.10
N GLY A 85 4.05 22.93 24.45
CA GLY A 85 4.49 24.25 24.91
C GLY A 85 5.99 24.53 24.69
N ARG A 86 6.73 23.63 24.03
CA ARG A 86 8.15 23.81 23.74
C ARG A 86 8.40 24.77 22.56
N TRP A 87 7.46 24.84 21.59
CA TRP A 87 7.55 25.76 20.47
C TRP A 87 6.38 26.76 20.45
N ARG A 88 6.67 28.00 20.04
CA ARG A 88 5.64 29.05 19.87
C ARG A 88 4.92 28.90 18.56
N VAL A 89 3.59 29.10 18.57
CA VAL A 89 2.77 29.16 17.35
C VAL A 89 2.85 30.58 16.78
N LYS A 90 3.53 30.74 15.63
CA LYS A 90 3.72 32.05 14.99
C LYS A 90 2.73 32.28 13.83
N HIS A 91 2.31 31.21 13.16
CA HIS A 91 1.46 31.31 11.97
C HIS A 91 0.02 31.65 12.36
N PRO A 92 -0.59 32.74 11.78
CA PRO A 92 -1.95 33.17 12.15
C PRO A 92 -3.00 32.05 12.04
N ASP A 93 -2.96 31.24 10.96
CA ASP A 93 -3.94 30.18 10.73
C ASP A 93 -3.83 29.02 11.74
N LEU A 94 -2.67 28.85 12.39
CA LEU A 94 -2.48 27.80 13.37
C LEU A 94 -2.82 28.25 14.80
N GLN A 95 -2.84 29.55 15.08
CA GLN A 95 -3.14 30.07 16.42
C GLN A 95 -4.52 29.66 16.94
N PRO A 96 -5.62 29.77 16.17
CA PRO A 96 -6.95 29.34 16.63
C PRO A 96 -7.01 27.83 16.84
N LEU A 97 -6.40 27.03 15.95
CA LEU A 97 -6.39 25.58 16.07
C LEU A 97 -5.58 25.10 17.29
N HIS A 98 -4.45 25.75 17.55
CA HIS A 98 -3.66 25.49 18.75
C HIS A 98 -4.42 25.86 20.02
N ALA A 99 -5.09 27.05 20.05
CA ALA A 99 -5.88 27.46 21.20
C ALA A 99 -7.01 26.48 21.50
N GLU A 100 -7.69 26.00 20.47
CA GLU A 100 -8.74 25.00 20.59
C GLU A 100 -8.17 23.65 21.09
N GLY A 101 -7.05 23.19 20.52
CA GLY A 101 -6.38 21.96 20.97
C GLY A 101 -5.98 22.02 22.44
N ARG A 102 -5.48 23.19 22.90
CA ARG A 102 -5.16 23.44 24.32
C ARG A 102 -6.40 23.39 25.20
N ALA A 103 -7.51 23.94 24.76
CA ALA A 103 -8.78 23.93 25.49
C ALA A 103 -9.31 22.48 25.62
N LEU A 104 -9.31 21.70 24.52
CA LEU A 104 -9.72 20.30 24.54
C LEU A 104 -8.82 19.46 25.47
N ALA A 105 -7.50 19.63 25.37
CA ALA A 105 -6.57 18.93 26.23
C ALA A 105 -6.74 19.30 27.72
N ALA A 106 -7.05 20.55 28.04
CA ALA A 106 -7.29 21.00 29.40
C ALA A 106 -8.61 20.49 30.00
N ALA A 107 -9.58 20.12 29.17
CA ALA A 107 -10.85 19.54 29.58
C ALA A 107 -10.74 18.03 29.90
N LEU A 108 -9.64 17.38 29.55
CA LEU A 108 -9.37 15.97 29.80
C LEU A 108 -8.52 15.77 31.06
N PRO A 109 -8.68 14.66 31.81
CA PRO A 109 -8.00 14.45 33.08
C PRO A 109 -6.47 14.49 32.98
N SER A 110 -5.90 13.92 31.93
CA SER A 110 -4.45 13.90 31.69
C SER A 110 -4.20 13.70 30.20
N VAL A 111 -3.44 14.61 29.56
CA VAL A 111 -3.07 14.50 28.15
C VAL A 111 -1.56 14.65 28.00
N THR A 112 -0.95 13.71 27.29
CA THR A 112 0.46 13.77 26.88
C THR A 112 0.59 13.81 25.37
N PHE A 113 1.63 14.48 24.86
CA PHE A 113 1.92 14.59 23.44
C PHE A 113 3.27 13.95 23.14
N GLU A 114 3.27 12.94 22.28
CA GLU A 114 4.43 12.14 21.91
C GLU A 114 4.63 12.21 20.38
N TRP A 115 5.85 12.54 19.97
CA TRP A 115 6.22 12.41 18.58
C TRP A 115 6.60 10.96 18.27
N ILE A 116 6.03 10.41 17.22
CA ILE A 116 6.34 9.07 16.72
C ILE A 116 6.85 9.16 15.28
N PRO A 117 7.70 8.22 14.83
CA PRO A 117 8.05 8.11 13.43
C PRO A 117 6.81 7.84 12.57
N ARG A 118 6.81 8.34 11.34
CA ARG A 118 5.68 8.21 10.40
C ARG A 118 5.24 6.75 10.18
N GLU A 119 6.19 5.84 10.22
CA GLU A 119 5.93 4.40 10.08
C GLU A 119 5.03 3.84 11.21
N ARG A 120 4.98 4.54 12.36
CA ARG A 120 4.11 4.20 13.49
C ARG A 120 2.80 4.95 13.52
N ASN A 121 2.58 5.90 12.58
CA ASN A 121 1.33 6.67 12.45
C ASN A 121 0.51 6.24 11.22
N SER A 122 0.75 5.06 10.70
CA SER A 122 0.17 4.57 9.44
C SER A 122 -1.35 4.47 9.44
N TYR A 123 -1.96 4.26 10.60
CA TYR A 123 -3.41 4.18 10.73
C TYR A 123 -4.06 5.54 10.45
N ALA A 124 -3.61 6.58 11.12
CA ALA A 124 -4.12 7.93 10.93
C ALA A 124 -3.78 8.48 9.53
N ASP A 125 -2.57 8.20 8.99
CA ASP A 125 -2.19 8.53 7.61
C ASP A 125 -3.16 7.89 6.59
N ARG A 126 -3.53 6.63 6.78
CA ARG A 126 -4.51 5.94 5.93
C ARG A 126 -5.87 6.64 5.96
N LEU A 127 -6.40 6.97 7.14
CA LEU A 127 -7.69 7.65 7.29
C LEU A 127 -7.68 9.03 6.61
N ALA A 128 -6.59 9.80 6.75
CA ALA A 128 -6.43 11.09 6.09
C ALA A 128 -6.45 10.95 4.56
N ASN A 129 -5.78 9.94 4.03
CA ASN A 129 -5.77 9.66 2.59
C ASN A 129 -7.14 9.18 2.08
N GLU A 130 -7.83 8.31 2.81
CA GLU A 130 -9.20 7.85 2.47
C GLU A 130 -10.18 9.03 2.41
N ALA A 131 -10.08 9.99 3.34
CA ALA A 131 -10.92 11.18 3.34
C ALA A 131 -10.67 12.10 2.14
N MET A 132 -9.40 12.28 1.76
CA MET A 132 -9.05 13.06 0.57
C MET A 132 -9.50 12.37 -0.73
N ASP A 133 -9.39 11.04 -0.80
CA ASP A 133 -9.82 10.25 -1.96
C ASP A 133 -11.36 10.27 -2.11
N ALA A 134 -12.09 10.09 -1.02
CA ALA A 134 -13.54 10.19 -1.01
C ALA A 134 -14.02 11.54 -1.51
N ALA A 135 -13.40 12.63 -1.05
CA ALA A 135 -13.73 13.98 -1.50
C ALA A 135 -13.40 14.22 -2.98
N ALA A 136 -12.29 13.67 -3.49
CA ALA A 136 -11.93 13.74 -4.90
C ALA A 136 -12.95 13.02 -5.81
N GLU A 137 -13.65 12.02 -5.27
CA GLU A 137 -14.73 11.27 -5.94
C GLU A 137 -16.13 11.87 -5.66
N GLY A 138 -16.22 13.01 -4.99
CA GLY A 138 -17.48 13.67 -4.64
C GLY A 138 -18.25 12.97 -3.51
N ARG A 139 -17.60 12.08 -2.75
CA ARG A 139 -18.17 11.35 -1.61
C ARG A 139 -17.73 11.96 -0.27
N VAL A 140 -18.54 11.81 0.75
CA VAL A 140 -18.16 12.11 2.14
C VAL A 140 -17.59 10.83 2.76
N TRP A 141 -16.44 10.94 3.42
CA TRP A 141 -15.90 9.84 4.19
C TRP A 141 -16.85 9.52 5.37
N THR A 142 -17.13 8.24 5.58
CA THR A 142 -17.92 7.75 6.72
C THR A 142 -17.11 6.71 7.46
N ALA A 143 -17.13 6.77 8.80
CA ALA A 143 -16.55 5.71 9.63
C ALA A 143 -17.20 4.37 9.27
N ARG A 144 -16.42 3.29 9.27
CA ARG A 144 -16.97 1.95 9.11
C ARG A 144 -17.93 1.72 10.28
N SER A 145 -19.19 1.39 9.97
CA SER A 145 -20.22 1.11 10.96
C SER A 145 -19.73 0.04 11.94
N GLU A 146 -19.95 0.29 13.21
CA GLU A 146 -19.53 -0.50 14.35
C GLU A 146 -19.66 -2.01 14.12
N VAL A 147 -18.62 -2.74 14.49
CA VAL A 147 -18.73 -4.17 14.78
C VAL A 147 -19.56 -4.27 16.05
N GLY A 148 -20.80 -4.74 15.93
CA GLY A 148 -21.65 -5.07 17.07
C GLY A 148 -20.98 -6.14 17.94
N PRO A 149 -21.36 -6.25 19.23
CA PRO A 149 -20.72 -7.17 20.15
C PRO A 149 -20.83 -8.60 19.65
N ALA A 150 -19.70 -9.29 19.58
CA ALA A 150 -19.61 -10.70 19.21
C ALA A 150 -20.34 -11.55 20.27
N ASP A 151 -21.27 -12.40 19.80
CA ASP A 151 -21.94 -13.41 20.58
C ASP A 151 -20.91 -14.49 21.01
N PRO A 152 -20.80 -14.84 22.32
CA PRO A 152 -19.85 -15.85 22.76
C PRO A 152 -20.43 -17.26 22.63
N GLY A 153 -20.16 -17.95 21.54
CA GLY A 153 -20.59 -19.33 21.34
C GLY A 153 -19.79 -20.12 20.32
N GLU A 154 -19.11 -21.11 20.86
CA GLU A 154 -18.52 -22.29 20.24
C GLU A 154 -17.08 -22.23 19.73
N ALA A 155 -16.21 -22.67 20.65
CA ALA A 155 -14.87 -23.13 20.37
C ALA A 155 -14.87 -24.57 19.83
N ALA A 156 -14.27 -24.79 18.65
CA ALA A 156 -13.76 -26.09 18.24
C ALA A 156 -12.37 -25.93 17.66
N GLY A 157 -11.42 -26.69 18.23
CA GLY A 157 -9.99 -26.50 18.16
C GLY A 157 -9.36 -26.68 16.78
N ALA A 158 -8.37 -25.83 16.52
CA ALA A 158 -7.36 -26.01 15.48
C ALA A 158 -5.96 -25.90 16.08
N PRO A 159 -4.94 -26.51 15.49
CA PRO A 159 -3.63 -26.72 16.10
C PRO A 159 -2.84 -25.41 16.26
N LYS A 160 -2.23 -25.27 17.42
CA LYS A 160 -1.35 -24.14 17.78
C LYS A 160 -0.07 -24.18 16.96
N GLY A 161 0.07 -23.27 16.00
CA GLY A 161 1.34 -22.84 15.45
C GLY A 161 1.85 -21.63 16.23
N ASP A 162 3.16 -21.57 16.42
CA ASP A 162 3.90 -20.73 17.36
C ASP A 162 4.02 -19.22 16.97
N ASP A 163 3.00 -18.63 16.38
CA ASP A 163 2.99 -17.21 15.98
C ASP A 163 1.77 -16.52 16.58
N GLY A 164 1.86 -16.11 17.84
CA GLY A 164 0.80 -15.41 18.59
C GLY A 164 0.27 -14.09 17.96
N TYR A 165 0.69 -13.77 16.74
CA TYR A 165 0.27 -12.61 15.93
C TYR A 165 -0.85 -12.92 14.92
N LEU A 166 -1.23 -14.19 14.77
CA LEU A 166 -2.08 -14.65 13.66
C LEU A 166 -3.39 -15.33 14.08
N ALA A 167 -3.74 -15.30 15.37
CA ALA A 167 -4.99 -15.86 15.84
C ALA A 167 -6.15 -14.91 15.50
N ASP A 168 -7.14 -15.43 14.81
CA ASP A 168 -8.42 -14.81 14.46
C ASP A 168 -8.43 -13.92 13.21
N THR A 169 -8.34 -14.52 12.02
CA THR A 169 -8.44 -13.74 10.78
C THR A 169 -9.04 -14.54 9.64
N SER A 170 -9.78 -13.84 8.78
CA SER A 170 -10.23 -14.36 7.50
C SER A 170 -9.07 -14.91 6.66
N ALA A 171 -9.33 -15.98 5.91
CA ALA A 171 -8.35 -16.56 5.01
C ALA A 171 -7.90 -15.51 3.97
N PRO A 172 -6.59 -15.30 3.79
CA PRO A 172 -6.08 -14.33 2.82
C PRO A 172 -6.26 -14.81 1.40
N THR A 173 -6.42 -13.89 0.46
CA THR A 173 -6.12 -14.19 -0.94
C THR A 173 -4.61 -14.18 -1.12
N ARG A 174 -4.04 -15.35 -1.41
CA ARG A 174 -2.60 -15.49 -1.71
C ARG A 174 -2.33 -15.08 -3.15
N MET A 175 -1.48 -14.11 -3.34
CA MET A 175 -1.04 -13.66 -4.66
C MET A 175 0.40 -14.07 -4.90
N VAL A 176 0.60 -15.02 -5.84
CA VAL A 176 1.91 -15.46 -6.31
C VAL A 176 2.26 -14.61 -7.53
N LEU A 177 3.18 -13.67 -7.35
CA LEU A 177 3.61 -12.70 -8.36
C LEU A 177 4.80 -13.27 -9.11
N VAL A 178 4.66 -13.49 -10.41
CA VAL A 178 5.68 -14.09 -11.27
C VAL A 178 6.13 -13.07 -12.31
N ARG A 179 7.42 -12.75 -12.36
CA ARG A 179 7.97 -12.01 -13.49
C ARG A 179 8.13 -12.95 -14.68
N HIS A 180 7.73 -12.51 -15.88
CA HIS A 180 7.91 -13.28 -17.12
C HIS A 180 9.36 -13.74 -17.31
N GLY A 181 9.55 -14.79 -18.11
CA GLY A 181 10.85 -15.33 -18.50
C GLY A 181 11.68 -14.34 -19.32
N SER A 182 12.95 -14.68 -19.57
CA SER A 182 13.90 -13.84 -20.30
C SER A 182 13.48 -13.65 -21.77
N THR A 183 13.77 -12.45 -22.31
CA THR A 183 13.66 -12.07 -23.72
C THR A 183 15.00 -11.53 -24.21
N GLU A 184 15.17 -11.30 -25.49
CA GLU A 184 16.38 -10.67 -26.04
C GLU A 184 16.63 -9.23 -25.54
N LEU A 185 15.59 -8.56 -25.02
CA LEU A 185 15.69 -7.21 -24.49
C LEU A 185 15.93 -7.17 -22.97
N SER A 186 15.83 -8.32 -22.27
CA SER A 186 15.88 -8.39 -20.82
C SER A 186 17.24 -7.91 -20.28
N GLY A 187 17.22 -6.89 -19.40
CA GLY A 187 18.42 -6.33 -18.77
C GLY A 187 19.27 -5.43 -19.68
N LEU A 188 18.88 -5.22 -20.93
CA LEU A 188 19.62 -4.43 -21.91
C LEU A 188 18.90 -3.16 -22.34
N ARG A 189 17.58 -3.20 -22.44
CA ARG A 189 16.76 -2.13 -23.00
C ARG A 189 15.50 -1.87 -22.19
N TYR A 190 14.94 -0.67 -22.34
CA TYR A 190 13.59 -0.39 -21.88
C TYR A 190 12.60 -1.20 -22.73
N SER A 191 11.87 -2.10 -22.10
CA SER A 191 10.90 -2.97 -22.76
C SER A 191 9.59 -2.95 -21.97
N GLY A 192 8.78 -1.94 -22.23
CA GLY A 192 7.46 -1.76 -21.65
C GLY A 192 6.38 -2.37 -22.55
N ARG A 193 5.93 -1.61 -23.55
CA ARG A 193 4.89 -2.02 -24.49
C ARG A 193 5.45 -2.74 -25.73
N VAL A 194 6.75 -2.58 -26.03
CA VAL A 194 7.39 -3.47 -26.99
C VAL A 194 7.26 -4.89 -26.51
N ASP A 195 6.82 -5.78 -27.39
CA ASP A 195 6.38 -7.11 -27.00
C ASP A 195 7.25 -8.24 -27.64
N PRO A 196 8.52 -8.39 -27.19
CA PRO A 196 9.38 -9.48 -27.63
C PRO A 196 8.88 -10.82 -27.05
N GLU A 197 9.08 -11.89 -27.83
CA GLU A 197 8.88 -13.26 -27.38
C GLU A 197 9.91 -13.67 -26.32
N LEU A 198 9.62 -14.76 -25.60
CA LEU A 198 10.60 -15.42 -24.75
C LEU A 198 11.75 -15.97 -25.61
N ASN A 199 12.98 -15.73 -25.22
CA ASN A 199 14.12 -16.41 -25.83
C ASN A 199 14.28 -17.85 -25.26
N ALA A 200 15.24 -18.60 -25.76
CA ALA A 200 15.47 -19.99 -25.32
C ALA A 200 15.64 -20.12 -23.80
N LYS A 201 16.35 -19.15 -23.18
CA LYS A 201 16.47 -19.08 -21.72
C LYS A 201 15.13 -18.82 -21.05
N GLY A 202 14.33 -17.92 -21.60
CA GLY A 202 12.99 -17.58 -21.07
C GLY A 202 12.03 -18.74 -21.14
N LEU A 203 12.06 -19.54 -22.22
CA LEU A 203 11.26 -20.75 -22.36
C LEU A 203 11.66 -21.80 -21.29
N ALA A 204 12.96 -22.02 -21.10
CA ALA A 204 13.44 -22.92 -20.04
C ALA A 204 13.03 -22.43 -18.63
N GLN A 205 13.08 -21.11 -18.40
CA GLN A 205 12.63 -20.51 -17.15
C GLN A 205 11.11 -20.69 -16.94
N ALA A 206 10.30 -20.57 -17.98
CA ALA A 206 8.86 -20.81 -17.90
C ALA A 206 8.53 -22.27 -17.54
N GLN A 207 9.29 -23.23 -18.08
CA GLN A 207 9.16 -24.65 -17.70
C GLN A 207 9.58 -24.89 -16.24
N ALA A 208 10.67 -24.27 -15.78
CA ALA A 208 11.09 -24.38 -14.38
C ALA A 208 10.05 -23.80 -13.41
N LEU A 209 9.40 -22.68 -13.79
CA LEU A 209 8.26 -22.12 -13.05
C LEU A 209 7.06 -23.08 -13.01
N ALA A 210 6.75 -23.72 -14.11
CA ALA A 210 5.67 -24.72 -14.20
C ALA A 210 5.91 -25.86 -13.19
N VAL A 211 7.13 -26.41 -13.14
CA VAL A 211 7.51 -27.44 -12.15
C VAL A 211 7.43 -26.89 -10.71
N ARG A 212 7.97 -25.70 -10.47
CA ARG A 212 7.99 -25.04 -9.16
C ARG A 212 6.60 -24.81 -8.59
N LEU A 213 5.64 -24.41 -9.45
CA LEU A 213 4.31 -24.04 -9.02
C LEU A 213 3.29 -25.19 -9.14
N ALA A 214 3.66 -26.32 -9.74
CA ALA A 214 2.78 -27.48 -9.88
C ALA A 214 2.12 -27.94 -8.55
N PRO A 215 2.80 -27.89 -7.37
CA PRO A 215 2.17 -28.24 -6.11
C PRO A 215 0.95 -27.40 -5.74
N LEU A 216 0.80 -26.18 -6.30
CA LEU A 216 -0.35 -25.32 -6.08
C LEU A 216 -1.63 -25.83 -6.77
N ALA A 217 -1.54 -26.84 -7.65
CA ALA A 217 -2.70 -27.41 -8.33
C ALA A 217 -3.80 -27.88 -7.35
N ALA A 218 -3.41 -28.32 -6.15
CA ALA A 218 -4.35 -28.73 -5.10
C ALA A 218 -5.24 -27.56 -4.65
N ASP A 219 -4.73 -26.33 -4.67
CA ASP A 219 -5.44 -25.11 -4.27
C ASP A 219 -6.33 -24.56 -5.41
N ARG A 220 -6.32 -25.16 -6.58
CA ARG A 220 -7.05 -24.72 -7.79
C ARG A 220 -6.86 -23.23 -8.08
N PRO A 221 -5.62 -22.76 -8.24
CA PRO A 221 -5.34 -21.32 -8.37
C PRO A 221 -5.89 -20.76 -9.68
N VAL A 222 -6.27 -19.49 -9.64
CA VAL A 222 -6.56 -18.71 -10.84
C VAL A 222 -5.24 -18.19 -11.41
N VAL A 223 -5.00 -18.41 -12.73
CA VAL A 223 -3.83 -17.86 -13.42
C VAL A 223 -4.24 -16.63 -14.23
N VAL A 224 -3.65 -15.47 -13.89
CA VAL A 224 -3.89 -14.20 -14.58
C VAL A 224 -2.58 -13.65 -15.12
N SER A 225 -2.57 -13.13 -16.31
CA SER A 225 -1.37 -12.61 -16.97
C SER A 225 -1.56 -11.18 -17.49
N SER A 226 -0.48 -10.41 -17.54
CA SER A 226 -0.37 -9.31 -18.49
C SER A 226 -0.65 -9.83 -19.91
N PRO A 227 -1.31 -9.05 -20.79
CA PRO A 227 -1.60 -9.49 -22.15
C PRO A 227 -0.37 -9.57 -23.06
N LEU A 228 0.81 -9.08 -22.65
CA LEU A 228 2.02 -9.13 -23.43
C LEU A 228 2.50 -10.59 -23.64
N GLN A 229 2.89 -10.95 -24.86
CA GLN A 229 3.14 -12.34 -25.26
C GLN A 229 4.19 -13.04 -24.37
N ARG A 230 5.24 -12.33 -23.92
CA ARG A 230 6.25 -12.88 -22.99
C ARG A 230 5.65 -13.30 -21.65
N ALA A 231 4.65 -12.54 -21.15
CA ALA A 231 3.95 -12.87 -19.92
C ALA A 231 2.92 -13.98 -20.13
N VAL A 232 2.17 -13.93 -21.25
CA VAL A 232 1.21 -14.98 -21.63
C VAL A 232 1.92 -16.31 -21.84
N ALA A 233 3.04 -16.35 -22.56
CA ALA A 233 3.81 -17.59 -22.77
C ALA A 233 4.32 -18.19 -21.45
N THR A 234 4.79 -17.34 -20.52
CA THR A 234 5.19 -17.78 -19.18
C THR A 234 3.99 -18.31 -18.38
N ALA A 235 2.85 -17.60 -18.44
CA ALA A 235 1.63 -17.98 -17.74
C ALA A 235 1.03 -19.27 -18.28
N THR A 236 1.09 -19.49 -19.60
CA THR A 236 0.59 -20.73 -20.26
C THR A 236 1.33 -21.96 -19.74
N ALA A 237 2.67 -21.92 -19.70
CA ALA A 237 3.44 -23.02 -19.14
C ALA A 237 3.05 -23.36 -17.69
N ILE A 238 2.79 -22.32 -16.87
CA ILE A 238 2.34 -22.49 -15.50
C ILE A 238 0.90 -23.05 -15.47
N ALA A 239 -0.01 -22.50 -16.26
CA ALA A 239 -1.41 -22.91 -16.28
C ALA A 239 -1.59 -24.36 -16.74
N ASP A 240 -0.81 -24.81 -17.71
CA ASP A 240 -0.79 -26.20 -18.19
C ASP A 240 -0.40 -27.16 -17.05
N ALA A 241 0.64 -26.81 -16.25
CA ALA A 241 1.06 -27.61 -15.09
C ALA A 241 0.04 -27.59 -13.95
N LEU A 242 -0.78 -26.56 -13.86
CA LEU A 242 -1.84 -26.42 -12.85
C LEU A 242 -3.20 -26.97 -13.30
N GLY A 243 -3.32 -27.40 -14.55
CA GLY A 243 -4.57 -27.90 -15.13
C GLY A 243 -5.66 -26.82 -15.25
N THR A 244 -5.28 -25.57 -15.53
CA THR A 244 -6.18 -24.41 -15.61
C THR A 244 -5.94 -23.59 -16.88
N SER A 245 -6.68 -22.51 -17.06
CA SER A 245 -6.53 -21.59 -18.19
C SER A 245 -6.01 -20.22 -17.76
N VAL A 246 -5.34 -19.52 -18.67
CA VAL A 246 -4.85 -18.16 -18.49
C VAL A 246 -5.97 -17.16 -18.79
N ARG A 247 -6.15 -16.17 -17.90
CA ARG A 247 -6.92 -14.94 -18.15
C ARG A 247 -5.95 -13.77 -18.25
N THR A 248 -6.29 -12.74 -19.00
CA THR A 248 -5.48 -11.52 -19.10
C THR A 248 -6.12 -10.36 -18.36
N ASP A 249 -5.29 -9.47 -17.77
CA ASP A 249 -5.70 -8.22 -17.16
C ASP A 249 -4.70 -7.11 -17.55
N ASP A 250 -5.20 -6.05 -18.22
CA ASP A 250 -4.40 -4.92 -18.68
C ASP A 250 -3.75 -4.14 -17.52
N GLY A 251 -4.33 -4.24 -16.32
CA GLY A 251 -3.73 -3.66 -15.11
C GLY A 251 -2.36 -4.27 -14.77
N LEU A 252 -2.03 -5.46 -15.31
CA LEU A 252 -0.75 -6.14 -15.11
C LEU A 252 0.30 -5.82 -16.19
N LEU A 253 0.00 -4.98 -17.18
CA LEU A 253 0.95 -4.52 -18.20
C LEU A 253 2.18 -3.87 -17.60
N GLU A 254 3.34 -3.95 -18.28
CA GLU A 254 4.54 -3.19 -17.89
C GLU A 254 4.30 -1.68 -18.07
N THR A 255 5.17 -0.86 -17.50
CA THR A 255 5.21 0.59 -17.71
C THR A 255 5.31 0.88 -19.20
N ASP A 256 4.49 1.81 -19.68
CA ASP A 256 4.71 2.41 -20.99
C ASP A 256 5.91 3.38 -20.88
N PHE A 257 7.00 3.05 -21.54
CA PHE A 257 8.20 3.89 -21.54
C PHE A 257 8.23 4.94 -22.67
N GLY A 258 7.16 5.02 -23.50
CA GLY A 258 7.03 6.01 -24.56
C GLY A 258 8.24 6.05 -25.49
N GLU A 259 8.90 7.23 -25.64
CA GLU A 259 10.05 7.39 -26.52
C GLU A 259 11.30 6.58 -26.10
N TRP A 260 11.32 6.03 -24.89
CA TRP A 260 12.42 5.17 -24.41
C TRP A 260 12.26 3.71 -24.82
N GLU A 261 11.10 3.31 -25.36
CA GLU A 261 10.83 1.93 -25.80
C GLU A 261 11.90 1.43 -26.78
N GLY A 262 12.43 0.24 -26.50
CA GLY A 262 13.47 -0.41 -27.30
C GLY A 262 14.85 0.23 -27.21
N ARG A 263 15.03 1.35 -26.49
CA ARG A 263 16.34 2.00 -26.30
C ARG A 263 17.14 1.31 -25.20
N THR A 264 18.47 1.35 -25.32
CA THR A 264 19.35 0.92 -24.24
C THR A 264 19.32 1.92 -23.08
N PHE A 265 19.70 1.44 -21.89
CA PHE A 265 19.77 2.32 -20.72
C PHE A 265 20.75 3.47 -20.89
N ASP A 266 21.84 3.24 -21.66
CA ASP A 266 22.85 4.28 -21.94
C ASP A 266 22.35 5.29 -22.96
N GLU A 267 21.65 4.87 -24.03
CA GLU A 267 21.03 5.80 -24.98
C GLU A 267 20.05 6.74 -24.27
N VAL A 268 19.20 6.21 -23.40
CA VAL A 268 18.25 7.03 -22.62
C VAL A 268 18.99 7.97 -21.66
N LYS A 269 20.04 7.48 -21.00
CA LYS A 269 20.86 8.29 -20.09
C LYS A 269 21.55 9.47 -20.80
N GLN A 270 21.97 9.29 -22.05
CA GLN A 270 22.63 10.31 -22.83
C GLN A 270 21.62 11.30 -23.43
N ARG A 271 20.55 10.79 -24.07
CA ARG A 271 19.62 11.62 -24.85
C ARG A 271 18.59 12.34 -23.99
N TRP A 272 18.11 11.71 -22.89
CA TRP A 272 17.05 12.23 -22.00
C TRP A 272 17.53 12.35 -20.55
N LYS A 273 18.71 12.95 -20.37
CA LYS A 273 19.38 13.03 -19.06
C LYS A 273 18.53 13.71 -17.98
N ALA A 274 17.86 14.81 -18.33
CA ALA A 274 17.04 15.57 -17.41
C ALA A 274 15.72 14.83 -17.06
N GLU A 275 15.03 14.35 -18.08
CA GLU A 275 13.76 13.62 -17.96
C GLU A 275 13.97 12.32 -17.18
N ARG A 276 15.04 11.58 -17.48
CA ARG A 276 15.38 10.35 -16.75
C ARG A 276 15.73 10.64 -15.28
N LYS A 277 16.39 11.75 -15.00
CA LYS A 277 16.66 12.16 -13.61
C LYS A 277 15.35 12.49 -12.91
N ALA A 278 14.49 13.29 -13.51
CA ALA A 278 13.18 13.64 -12.94
C ALA A 278 12.32 12.39 -12.68
N TRP A 279 12.18 11.49 -13.67
CA TRP A 279 11.44 10.22 -13.55
C TRP A 279 11.93 9.34 -12.39
N ARG A 280 13.23 9.35 -12.07
CA ARG A 280 13.79 8.56 -10.97
C ARG A 280 13.62 9.20 -9.59
N THR A 281 13.38 10.49 -9.54
CA THR A 281 13.26 11.25 -8.27
C THR A 281 11.84 11.65 -7.94
N ASP A 282 10.95 11.66 -8.92
CA ASP A 282 9.55 12.04 -8.78
C ASP A 282 8.67 11.00 -9.50
N SER A 283 7.88 10.27 -8.73
CA SER A 283 7.02 9.19 -9.25
C SER A 283 5.84 9.68 -10.11
N SER A 284 5.52 10.97 -10.05
CA SER A 284 4.49 11.60 -10.89
C SER A 284 4.98 11.93 -12.30
N VAL A 285 6.31 11.98 -12.51
CA VAL A 285 6.93 12.27 -13.80
C VAL A 285 6.93 11.02 -14.67
N ALA A 286 6.51 11.16 -15.94
CA ALA A 286 6.52 10.10 -16.94
C ALA A 286 7.73 10.23 -17.88
N PRO A 287 8.19 9.12 -18.49
CA PRO A 287 8.98 9.19 -19.72
C PRO A 287 8.21 9.96 -20.81
N PRO A 288 8.88 10.64 -21.75
CA PRO A 288 8.19 11.33 -22.83
C PRO A 288 7.24 10.40 -23.60
N GLY A 289 5.95 10.73 -23.62
CA GLY A 289 4.89 9.91 -24.25
C GLY A 289 4.53 8.61 -23.51
N GLY A 290 5.02 8.39 -22.28
CA GLY A 290 4.80 7.17 -21.53
C GLY A 290 3.97 7.36 -20.24
N GLU A 291 4.04 6.37 -19.34
CA GLU A 291 3.35 6.34 -18.04
C GLU A 291 4.28 6.75 -16.88
N SER A 292 3.77 7.54 -15.94
CA SER A 292 4.46 7.76 -14.67
C SER A 292 4.36 6.52 -13.75
N VAL A 293 5.29 6.40 -12.80
CA VAL A 293 5.26 5.32 -11.79
C VAL A 293 3.94 5.33 -11.02
N ASP A 294 3.39 6.50 -10.70
CA ASP A 294 2.11 6.64 -10.01
C ASP A 294 0.91 6.22 -10.88
N ALA A 295 0.96 6.44 -12.20
CA ALA A 295 -0.07 5.94 -13.11
C ALA A 295 -0.08 4.41 -13.15
N VAL A 296 1.10 3.80 -13.25
CA VAL A 296 1.24 2.34 -13.17
C VAL A 296 0.75 1.83 -11.82
N ALA A 297 1.09 2.48 -10.72
CA ALA A 297 0.67 2.09 -9.37
C ALA A 297 -0.86 2.10 -9.22
N ARG A 298 -1.56 3.09 -9.77
CA ARG A 298 -3.03 3.14 -9.74
C ARG A 298 -3.66 1.95 -10.46
N ARG A 299 -3.24 1.66 -11.71
CA ARG A 299 -3.85 0.55 -12.47
C ARG A 299 -3.53 -0.82 -11.89
N VAL A 300 -2.32 -1.00 -11.38
CA VAL A 300 -1.89 -2.26 -10.75
C VAL A 300 -2.64 -2.52 -9.45
N ARG A 301 -2.85 -1.48 -8.63
CA ARG A 301 -3.70 -1.59 -7.42
C ARG A 301 -5.14 -1.96 -7.80
N GLY A 302 -5.71 -1.32 -8.81
CA GLY A 302 -7.04 -1.69 -9.29
C GLY A 302 -7.14 -3.14 -9.77
N ALA A 303 -6.11 -3.66 -10.45
CA ALA A 303 -6.04 -5.08 -10.82
C ALA A 303 -5.98 -5.98 -9.58
N ARG A 304 -5.11 -5.66 -8.61
CA ARG A 304 -5.03 -6.38 -7.35
C ARG A 304 -6.39 -6.42 -6.64
N ASP A 305 -7.08 -5.29 -6.51
CA ASP A 305 -8.35 -5.20 -5.80
C ASP A 305 -9.42 -6.07 -6.44
N ARG A 306 -9.51 -6.06 -7.79
CA ARG A 306 -10.41 -6.97 -8.53
C ARG A 306 -10.06 -8.44 -8.31
N LEU A 307 -8.77 -8.79 -8.38
CA LEU A 307 -8.31 -10.17 -8.22
C LEU A 307 -8.52 -10.69 -6.80
N VAL A 308 -8.26 -9.87 -5.79
CA VAL A 308 -8.50 -10.22 -4.38
C VAL A 308 -9.99 -10.38 -4.11
N ALA A 309 -10.82 -9.44 -4.55
CA ALA A 309 -12.27 -9.51 -4.37
C ALA A 309 -12.92 -10.70 -5.06
N ALA A 310 -12.38 -11.11 -6.22
CA ALA A 310 -12.90 -12.26 -6.99
C ALA A 310 -12.42 -13.63 -6.45
N ASN A 311 -11.44 -13.66 -5.56
CA ASN A 311 -10.81 -14.90 -5.08
C ASN A 311 -10.60 -14.89 -3.55
N PRO A 312 -11.64 -14.65 -2.73
CA PRO A 312 -11.50 -14.58 -1.29
C PRO A 312 -11.01 -15.92 -0.72
N GLY A 313 -9.94 -15.89 0.07
CA GLY A 313 -9.32 -17.10 0.65
C GLY A 313 -8.62 -18.02 -0.35
N GLY A 314 -8.58 -17.66 -1.63
CA GLY A 314 -7.99 -18.46 -2.71
C GLY A 314 -6.56 -18.08 -3.05
N THR A 315 -6.02 -18.76 -4.06
CA THR A 315 -4.68 -18.51 -4.63
C THR A 315 -4.79 -17.94 -6.04
N VAL A 316 -4.09 -16.83 -6.30
CA VAL A 316 -3.97 -16.20 -7.62
C VAL A 316 -2.50 -16.22 -8.04
N VAL A 317 -2.20 -16.80 -9.19
CA VAL A 317 -0.88 -16.68 -9.82
C VAL A 317 -0.96 -15.55 -10.85
N ALA A 318 -0.27 -14.45 -10.59
CA ALA A 318 -0.27 -13.26 -11.42
C ALA A 318 1.08 -13.12 -12.15
N VAL A 319 1.07 -13.35 -13.47
CA VAL A 319 2.27 -13.21 -14.31
C VAL A 319 2.34 -11.81 -14.89
N SER A 320 3.40 -11.10 -14.59
CA SER A 320 3.57 -9.68 -14.92
C SER A 320 5.04 -9.32 -15.14
N HIS A 321 5.40 -8.09 -14.88
CA HIS A 321 6.67 -7.46 -15.22
C HIS A 321 7.29 -6.81 -13.99
N VAL A 322 8.48 -6.20 -14.19
CA VAL A 322 9.29 -5.62 -13.10
C VAL A 322 8.54 -4.55 -12.33
N THR A 323 8.03 -3.52 -13.01
CA THR A 323 7.45 -2.36 -12.34
C THR A 323 6.12 -2.70 -11.66
N PRO A 324 5.16 -3.39 -12.30
CA PRO A 324 3.92 -3.79 -11.65
C PRO A 324 4.14 -4.63 -10.39
N ILE A 325 5.02 -5.63 -10.45
CA ILE A 325 5.30 -6.50 -9.30
C ILE A 325 5.93 -5.69 -8.15
N LYS A 326 6.92 -4.84 -8.44
CA LYS A 326 7.52 -3.96 -7.43
C LYS A 326 6.50 -3.03 -6.78
N LEU A 327 5.53 -2.52 -7.55
CA LEU A 327 4.48 -1.65 -7.04
C LEU A 327 3.47 -2.39 -6.16
N LEU A 328 3.17 -3.66 -6.45
CA LEU A 328 2.39 -4.51 -5.57
C LEU A 328 3.14 -4.79 -4.26
N LEU A 329 4.45 -5.03 -4.32
CA LEU A 329 5.30 -5.17 -3.13
C LEU A 329 5.36 -3.87 -2.32
N CYS A 330 5.52 -2.71 -2.99
CA CYS A 330 5.44 -1.41 -2.31
C CYS A 330 4.10 -1.22 -1.60
N ALA A 331 2.99 -1.56 -2.27
CA ALA A 331 1.66 -1.45 -1.68
C ALA A 331 1.49 -2.38 -0.46
N ALA A 332 2.01 -3.60 -0.53
CA ALA A 332 1.96 -4.56 0.57
C ALA A 332 2.82 -4.13 1.78
N LEU A 333 3.94 -3.46 1.53
CA LEU A 333 4.88 -2.99 2.55
C LEU A 333 4.57 -1.56 3.04
N ALA A 334 3.47 -0.96 2.58
CA ALA A 334 3.16 0.47 2.78
C ALA A 334 4.35 1.40 2.40
N ALA A 335 5.20 0.96 1.47
CA ALA A 335 6.36 1.71 1.01
C ALA A 335 5.96 2.70 -0.10
N PRO A 336 6.62 3.88 -0.16
CA PRO A 336 6.36 4.84 -1.22
C PRO A 336 6.67 4.24 -2.61
N THR A 337 5.95 4.67 -3.65
CA THR A 337 6.12 4.19 -5.03
C THR A 337 7.54 4.38 -5.55
N SER A 338 8.28 5.38 -5.07
CA SER A 338 9.70 5.59 -5.36
C SER A 338 10.61 4.44 -4.93
N SER A 339 10.15 3.55 -4.04
CA SER A 339 10.90 2.36 -3.60
C SER A 339 11.09 1.33 -4.72
N VAL A 340 10.37 1.42 -5.85
CA VAL A 340 10.59 0.56 -7.04
C VAL A 340 12.03 0.61 -7.55
N PHE A 341 12.74 1.73 -7.35
CA PHE A 341 14.14 1.89 -7.75
C PHE A 341 15.14 1.25 -6.77
N ARG A 342 14.67 0.75 -5.62
CA ARG A 342 15.48 0.11 -4.56
C ARG A 342 15.35 -1.40 -4.53
N MET A 343 14.47 -1.99 -5.34
CA MET A 343 14.27 -3.42 -5.45
C MET A 343 14.83 -3.97 -6.75
N HIS A 344 15.34 -5.17 -6.72
CA HIS A 344 15.69 -5.96 -7.91
C HIS A 344 14.74 -7.14 -8.03
N LEU A 345 14.33 -7.47 -9.26
CA LEU A 345 13.57 -8.68 -9.57
C LEU A 345 14.20 -9.33 -10.80
N ASP A 346 14.57 -10.58 -10.69
CA ASP A 346 15.10 -11.39 -11.79
C ASP A 346 13.98 -11.87 -12.73
N THR A 347 14.33 -12.21 -13.99
CA THR A 347 13.40 -12.89 -14.89
C THR A 347 12.98 -14.23 -14.33
N ALA A 348 11.71 -14.57 -14.45
CA ALA A 348 11.09 -15.76 -13.87
C ALA A 348 11.19 -15.86 -12.33
N SER A 349 11.42 -14.75 -11.64
CA SER A 349 11.38 -14.73 -10.18
C SER A 349 9.96 -14.83 -9.65
N VAL A 350 9.83 -15.38 -8.46
CA VAL A 350 8.57 -15.53 -7.71
C VAL A 350 8.60 -14.65 -6.48
N SER A 351 7.53 -13.89 -6.27
CA SER A 351 7.26 -13.17 -5.02
C SER A 351 5.87 -13.56 -4.53
N THR A 352 5.62 -13.54 -3.23
CA THR A 352 4.32 -13.95 -2.67
C THR A 352 3.85 -12.95 -1.65
N VAL A 353 2.59 -12.55 -1.78
CA VAL A 353 1.91 -11.65 -0.85
C VAL A 353 0.56 -12.24 -0.49
N ASP A 354 0.27 -12.33 0.80
CA ASP A 354 -1.05 -12.67 1.33
C ASP A 354 -1.83 -11.36 1.59
N TRP A 355 -2.96 -11.19 0.88
CA TRP A 355 -3.84 -10.05 1.01
C TRP A 355 -5.05 -10.43 1.86
N TYR A 356 -5.22 -9.75 2.98
CA TYR A 356 -6.32 -9.97 3.91
C TYR A 356 -7.40 -8.91 3.71
N PRO A 357 -8.68 -9.24 3.90
CA PRO A 357 -9.76 -8.26 3.83
C PRO A 357 -9.84 -7.35 5.07
N ASP A 358 -9.32 -7.79 6.19
CA ASP A 358 -9.50 -7.22 7.53
C ASP A 358 -8.22 -6.74 8.20
N ARG A 359 -7.05 -6.90 7.57
CA ARG A 359 -5.75 -6.47 8.12
C ARG A 359 -4.72 -6.16 7.03
N VAL A 360 -3.53 -5.74 7.47
CA VAL A 360 -2.39 -5.46 6.59
C VAL A 360 -1.95 -6.71 5.81
N PRO A 361 -1.56 -6.57 4.55
CA PRO A 361 -1.01 -7.69 3.77
C PRO A 361 0.33 -8.16 4.33
N LEU A 362 0.67 -9.43 4.08
CA LEU A 362 1.94 -10.01 4.48
C LEU A 362 2.77 -10.38 3.23
N VAL A 363 3.96 -9.80 3.12
CA VAL A 363 4.94 -10.21 2.10
C VAL A 363 5.69 -11.44 2.62
N ARG A 364 5.51 -12.58 1.96
CA ARG A 364 6.12 -13.85 2.38
C ARG A 364 7.41 -14.18 1.66
N LEU A 365 7.54 -13.71 0.41
CA LEU A 365 8.66 -14.05 -0.45
C LEU A 365 8.90 -12.91 -1.44
N VAL A 366 10.16 -12.59 -1.71
CA VAL A 366 10.54 -11.58 -2.71
C VAL A 366 11.68 -12.13 -3.56
N ASN A 367 11.51 -12.09 -4.88
CA ASN A 367 12.54 -12.41 -5.87
C ASN A 367 13.18 -13.81 -5.70
N ASP A 368 12.39 -14.83 -5.38
CA ASP A 368 12.92 -16.21 -5.31
C ASP A 368 13.18 -16.75 -6.70
N THR A 369 14.39 -17.26 -6.92
CA THR A 369 14.87 -17.88 -8.15
C THR A 369 15.47 -19.27 -7.90
N ALA A 370 15.17 -19.91 -6.78
CA ALA A 370 15.75 -21.20 -6.39
C ALA A 370 15.50 -22.31 -7.43
N HIS A 371 14.37 -22.23 -8.15
CA HIS A 371 13.99 -23.16 -9.23
C HIS A 371 14.80 -22.98 -10.52
N LEU A 372 15.64 -21.97 -10.61
CA LEU A 372 16.49 -21.69 -11.80
C LEU A 372 17.94 -22.16 -11.63
N ARG A 373 18.25 -22.82 -10.50
CA ARG A 373 19.59 -23.32 -10.17
C ARG A 373 19.76 -24.79 -10.52
#